data_e78f5949119b04eb00bafe6b024e5076
#
_entry.id   e78f5949119b04eb00bafe6b024e5076
#
_cell.length_a   1.000
_cell.length_b   1.000
_cell.length_c   1.000
_cell.angle_alpha   90.00
_cell.angle_beta   90.00
_cell.angle_gamma   90.00
#
_symmetry.space_group_name_H-M   'P 1'
#
loop_
_entity.id
_entity.type
_entity.pdbx_description
1 polymer ?
#
loop_
_entity_poly.entity_id
_entity_poly.type
_entity_poly.pdbx_seq_one_letter_code
_entity_poly.pdbx_strand_id
1 'polypeptide(L)' 'MKNQTNNNKEMLNKFKTEVASELGVDLNKENLTAREAGSVGGEMVRRMVKSYEDSHK' A
#
# COMPACT_ATOMS: atom_id res chain seq x y z
N MET A 1 6.83 14.74 -16.31
CA MET A 1 6.13 13.47 -16.27
C MET A 1 6.87 12.40 -15.50
N LYS A 2 8.14 12.24 -15.80
CA LYS A 2 8.94 11.24 -15.09
C LYS A 2 9.04 11.55 -13.62
N ASN A 3 9.12 12.83 -13.28
CA ASN A 3 9.23 13.23 -11.88
C ASN A 3 7.98 12.88 -11.10
N GLN A 4 6.82 13.01 -11.74
CA GLN A 4 5.56 12.67 -11.08
C GLN A 4 5.49 11.19 -10.79
N THR A 5 6.00 10.38 -11.71
CA THR A 5 6.02 8.95 -11.51
C THR A 5 6.88 8.59 -10.30
N ASN A 6 8.03 9.24 -10.16
CA ASN A 6 8.91 8.98 -9.03
C ASN A 6 8.26 9.39 -7.71
N ASN A 7 7.59 10.54 -7.69
CA ASN A 7 6.92 10.99 -6.48
C ASN A 7 5.81 10.04 -6.08
N ASN A 8 5.04 9.58 -7.05
CA ASN A 8 3.98 8.62 -6.78
C ASN A 8 4.53 7.33 -6.21
N LYS A 9 5.67 6.92 -6.70
CA LYS A 9 6.30 5.70 -6.24
C LYS A 9 6.70 5.80 -4.78
N GLU A 10 7.26 6.95 -4.38
CA GLU A 10 7.65 7.16 -3.00
C GLU A 10 6.44 7.18 -2.08
N MET A 11 5.39 7.85 -2.49
CA MET A 11 4.17 7.92 -1.69
C MET A 11 3.55 6.54 -1.53
N LEU A 12 3.55 5.76 -2.60
CA LEU A 12 3.01 4.41 -2.54
C LEU A 12 3.83 3.50 -1.64
N ASN A 13 5.15 3.70 -1.64
CA ASN A 13 6.00 2.91 -0.77
C ASN A 13 5.74 3.22 0.69
N LYS A 14 5.57 4.49 1.02
CA LYS A 14 5.25 4.88 2.39
C LYS A 14 3.90 4.31 2.82
N PHE A 15 2.92 4.44 1.95
CA PHE A 15 1.59 3.93 2.22
C PHE A 15 1.63 2.42 2.43
N LYS A 16 2.35 1.74 1.56
CA LYS A 16 2.51 0.29 1.65
C LYS A 16 3.15 -0.11 2.96
N THR A 17 4.18 0.60 3.37
CA THR A 17 4.87 0.30 4.62
C THR A 17 3.95 0.50 5.83
N GLU A 18 3.16 1.56 5.81
CA GLU A 18 2.23 1.83 6.90
C GLU A 18 1.18 0.73 7.00
N VAL A 19 0.62 0.34 5.86
CA VAL A 19 -0.40 -0.70 5.84
C VAL A 19 0.19 -2.02 6.33
N ALA A 20 1.38 -2.36 5.86
CA ALA A 20 2.04 -3.59 6.27
C ALA A 20 2.28 -3.59 7.78
N SER A 21 2.71 -2.46 8.32
CA SER A 21 2.96 -2.34 9.75
C SER A 21 1.68 -2.58 10.55
N GLU A 22 0.57 -2.04 10.10
CA GLU A 22 -0.70 -2.20 10.78
C GLU A 22 -1.19 -3.64 10.73
N LEU A 23 -0.87 -4.35 9.67
CA LEU A 23 -1.25 -5.75 9.53
C LEU A 23 -0.26 -6.70 10.18
N GLY A 24 0.84 -6.16 10.70
CA GLY A 24 1.86 -6.99 11.32
C GLY A 24 2.71 -7.73 10.31
N VAL A 25 2.81 -7.22 9.09
CA VAL A 25 3.60 -7.84 8.03
C VAL A 25 4.90 -7.09 7.87
N ASP A 26 6.02 -7.84 7.85
CA ASP A 26 7.34 -7.27 7.62
C ASP A 26 7.70 -7.46 6.15
N LEU A 27 7.65 -6.37 5.39
CA LEU A 27 7.92 -6.43 3.95
C LEU A 27 9.37 -6.70 3.63
N ASN A 28 10.25 -6.54 4.62
CA ASN A 28 11.68 -6.76 4.41
C ASN A 28 12.13 -8.16 4.74
N LYS A 29 11.24 -9.01 5.22
CA LYS A 29 11.66 -10.34 5.59
C LYS A 29 11.88 -11.19 4.34
N GLU A 30 12.85 -12.08 4.44
CA GLU A 30 13.25 -12.91 3.30
C GLU A 30 12.15 -13.87 2.84
N ASN A 31 11.34 -14.32 3.78
CA ASN A 31 10.33 -15.33 3.50
C ASN A 31 8.95 -14.75 3.37
N LEU A 32 8.86 -13.54 2.84
CA LEU A 32 7.55 -12.91 2.61
C LEU A 32 6.75 -13.77 1.65
N THR A 33 5.59 -14.23 2.10
CA THR A 33 4.76 -15.09 1.27
C THR A 33 3.87 -14.27 0.36
N ALA A 34 3.37 -14.92 -0.69
CA ALA A 34 2.43 -14.28 -1.61
C ALA A 34 1.16 -13.88 -0.86
N ARG A 35 0.75 -14.67 0.13
CA ARG A 35 -0.41 -14.37 0.95
C ARG A 35 -0.22 -13.09 1.72
N GLU A 36 0.95 -12.92 2.33
CA GLU A 36 1.23 -11.72 3.10
C GLU A 36 1.28 -10.49 2.20
N ALA A 37 1.97 -10.62 1.06
CA ALA A 37 2.05 -9.53 0.11
C ALA A 37 0.66 -9.17 -0.44
N GLY A 38 -0.14 -10.19 -0.69
CA GLY A 38 -1.50 -9.99 -1.19
C GLY A 38 -2.39 -9.30 -0.16
N SER A 39 -2.21 -9.63 1.12
CA SER A 39 -2.98 -8.99 2.19
C SER A 39 -2.70 -7.50 2.24
N VAL A 40 -1.41 -7.14 2.14
CA VAL A 40 -1.03 -5.72 2.15
C VAL A 40 -1.61 -5.02 0.93
N GLY A 41 -1.46 -5.62 -0.25
CA GLY A 41 -1.98 -5.03 -1.48
C GLY A 41 -3.49 -4.88 -1.44
N GLY A 42 -4.18 -5.89 -0.94
CA GLY A 42 -5.64 -5.84 -0.81
C GLY A 42 -6.10 -4.74 0.11
N GLU A 43 -5.43 -4.59 1.25
CA GLU A 43 -5.80 -3.55 2.19
C GLU A 43 -5.53 -2.16 1.62
N MET A 44 -4.45 -2.01 0.86
CA MET A 44 -4.15 -0.74 0.22
C MET A 44 -5.28 -0.35 -0.74
N VAL A 45 -5.71 -1.30 -1.57
CA VAL A 45 -6.79 -1.03 -2.52
C VAL A 45 -8.07 -0.67 -1.79
N ARG A 46 -8.37 -1.40 -0.73
CA ARG A 46 -9.57 -1.14 0.07
C ARG A 46 -9.58 0.28 0.62
N ARG A 47 -8.44 0.73 1.13
CA ARG A 47 -8.34 2.07 1.69
C ARG A 47 -8.46 3.13 0.61
N MET A 48 -7.90 2.87 -0.56
CA MET A 48 -7.99 3.80 -1.67
C MET A 48 -9.43 3.95 -2.14
N VAL A 49 -10.15 2.83 -2.23
CA VAL A 49 -11.55 2.86 -2.66
C VAL A 49 -12.38 3.62 -1.64
N LYS A 50 -12.17 3.37 -0.37
CA LYS A 50 -12.92 4.06 0.67
C LYS A 50 -12.66 5.55 0.63
N SER A 51 -11.42 5.94 0.43
CA SER A 51 -11.05 7.34 0.35
C SER A 51 -11.73 7.99 -0.84
N TYR A 52 -11.77 7.29 -1.96
CA TYR A 52 -12.42 7.78 -3.16
C TYR A 52 -13.91 7.99 -2.91
N GLU A 53 -14.56 7.03 -2.28
CA GLU A 53 -15.98 7.13 -1.99
C GLU A 53 -16.26 8.30 -1.06
N ASP A 54 -15.44 8.47 -0.04
CA ASP A 54 -15.62 9.59 0.89
C ASP A 54 -15.46 10.92 0.18
N SER A 55 -14.58 11.00 -0.79
CA SER A 55 -14.34 12.23 -1.52
C SER A 55 -15.49 12.59 -2.46
N HIS A 56 -16.30 11.62 -2.82
CA HIS A 56 -17.36 11.82 -3.83
C HIS A 56 -18.76 11.88 -3.23
N LYS A 57 -18.84 12.05 -1.96
CA LYS A 57 -20.15 12.20 -1.32
C LYS A 57 -20.76 13.57 -1.57
#